data_8054e6a2acb348710c7f73178412b1be
#
_entry.id   8054e6a2acb348710c7f73178412b1be
#
_cell.length_a   1.000
_cell.length_b   1.000
_cell.length_c   1.000
_cell.angle_alpha   90.00
_cell.angle_beta   90.00
_cell.angle_gamma   90.00
#
_symmetry.space_group_name_H-M   'P 1'
#
loop_
_entity.id
_entity.type
_entity.pdbx_description
1 polymer ?
#
loop_
_entity_poly.entity_id
_entity_poly.type
_entity_poly.pdbx_seq_one_letter_code
_entity_poly.pdbx_strand_id
1 'polypeptide(L)'
;IHFGTGNPALVPMMVEAGGDVLALDWRSPLVQTWQATGVKAVQGNLDPIALCADRASVERLARVLLDDVNRRPGHIFNLGHGIIPETPVDNVKALVDFVHAY
;
A
#
# COMPACT_ATOMS: atom_id res chain seq x y z
N ILE A 1 -10.91 8.59 -3.58
CA ILE A 1 -10.15 7.32 -3.44
C ILE A 1 -11.13 6.18 -3.24
N HIS A 2 -11.08 5.20 -4.12
CA HIS A 2 -11.93 4.03 -4.04
C HIS A 2 -11.14 2.86 -3.45
N PHE A 3 -11.58 2.35 -2.31
CA PHE A 3 -10.98 1.22 -1.62
C PHE A 3 -11.97 0.08 -1.47
N GLY A 4 -11.48 -1.14 -1.71
CA GLY A 4 -12.16 -2.37 -1.38
C GLY A 4 -11.13 -3.39 -0.90
N THR A 5 -11.57 -4.30 -0.04
CA THR A 5 -10.70 -5.34 0.51
C THR A 5 -11.21 -6.72 0.15
N GLY A 6 -10.33 -7.70 0.26
CA GLY A 6 -10.65 -9.11 0.07
C GLY A 6 -10.06 -9.69 -1.21
N ASN A 7 -10.90 -10.08 -2.16
CA ASN A 7 -10.45 -10.83 -3.33
C ASN A 7 -9.86 -9.92 -4.42
N PRO A 8 -8.58 -10.09 -4.81
CA PRO A 8 -7.97 -9.36 -5.92
C PRO A 8 -8.73 -9.47 -7.25
N ALA A 9 -9.50 -10.53 -7.45
CA ALA A 9 -10.34 -10.69 -8.65
C ALA A 9 -11.42 -9.63 -8.80
N LEU A 10 -11.76 -8.90 -7.72
CA LEU A 10 -12.71 -7.80 -7.76
C LEU A 10 -12.12 -6.48 -8.26
N VAL A 11 -10.81 -6.38 -8.41
CA VAL A 11 -10.14 -5.14 -8.81
C VAL A 11 -10.66 -4.57 -10.14
N PRO A 12 -10.88 -5.37 -11.21
CA PRO A 12 -11.46 -4.81 -12.44
C PRO A 12 -12.83 -4.17 -12.24
N MET A 13 -13.66 -4.75 -11.36
CA MET A 13 -14.99 -4.19 -11.03
C MET A 13 -14.85 -2.89 -10.23
N MET A 14 -13.84 -2.79 -9.36
CA MET A 14 -13.54 -1.55 -8.62
C MET A 14 -13.14 -0.42 -9.58
N VAL A 15 -12.32 -0.72 -10.57
CA VAL A 15 -11.92 0.25 -11.61
C VAL A 15 -13.15 0.72 -12.38
N GLU A 16 -14.02 -0.19 -12.77
CA GLU A 16 -15.25 0.11 -13.50
C GLU A 16 -16.23 0.97 -12.69
N ALA A 17 -16.28 0.77 -11.36
CA ALA A 17 -17.08 1.58 -10.46
C ALA A 17 -16.63 3.04 -10.35
N GLY A 18 -15.41 3.35 -10.74
CA GLY A 18 -14.88 4.70 -10.81
C GLY A 18 -14.01 5.10 -9.63
N GLY A 19 -13.67 6.40 -9.61
CA GLY A 19 -12.75 6.99 -8.64
C GLY A 19 -11.47 7.49 -9.31
N ASP A 20 -10.82 8.47 -8.69
CA ASP A 20 -9.58 9.06 -9.23
C ASP A 20 -8.34 8.27 -8.82
N VAL A 21 -8.38 7.64 -7.66
CA VAL A 21 -7.31 6.84 -7.08
C VAL A 21 -7.88 5.48 -6.68
N LEU A 22 -7.23 4.43 -7.15
CA LEU A 22 -7.55 3.06 -6.76
C LEU A 22 -6.69 2.66 -5.55
N ALA A 23 -7.33 2.45 -4.41
CA ALA A 23 -6.63 1.96 -3.21
C ALA A 23 -6.67 0.43 -3.18
N LEU A 24 -5.51 -0.18 -3.06
CA LEU A 24 -5.35 -1.62 -3.14
C LEU A 24 -5.14 -2.25 -1.76
N ASP A 25 -5.81 -3.36 -1.55
CA ASP A 25 -5.57 -4.25 -0.41
C ASP A 25 -4.17 -4.89 -0.52
N TRP A 26 -3.60 -5.28 0.61
CA TRP A 26 -2.26 -5.87 0.68
C TRP A 26 -2.11 -7.19 -0.11
N ARG A 27 -3.22 -7.85 -0.44
CA ARG A 27 -3.21 -9.09 -1.22
C ARG A 27 -2.92 -8.89 -2.69
N SER A 28 -3.12 -7.67 -3.20
CA SER A 28 -2.85 -7.34 -4.59
C SER A 28 -1.43 -6.81 -4.77
N PRO A 29 -0.59 -7.37 -5.67
CA PRO A 29 0.73 -6.80 -5.94
C PRO A 29 0.56 -5.42 -6.58
N LEU A 30 1.05 -4.36 -5.92
CA LEU A 30 0.73 -2.98 -6.23
C LEU A 30 1.07 -2.58 -7.67
N VAL A 31 2.34 -2.70 -8.03
CA VAL A 31 2.83 -2.23 -9.34
C VAL A 31 2.25 -3.06 -10.47
N GLN A 32 2.20 -4.37 -10.31
CA GLN A 32 1.63 -5.27 -11.30
C GLN A 32 0.15 -4.97 -11.56
N THR A 33 -0.63 -4.76 -10.50
CA THR A 33 -2.04 -4.41 -10.58
C THR A 33 -2.22 -3.02 -11.20
N TRP A 34 -1.37 -2.07 -10.83
CA TRP A 34 -1.37 -0.72 -11.41
C TRP A 34 -1.17 -0.76 -12.92
N GLN A 35 -0.17 -1.52 -13.37
CA GLN A 35 0.11 -1.69 -14.81
C GLN A 35 -1.05 -2.37 -15.55
N ALA A 36 -1.63 -3.41 -14.95
CA ALA A 36 -2.71 -4.18 -15.56
C ALA A 36 -4.01 -3.39 -15.69
N THR A 37 -4.31 -2.51 -14.73
CA THR A 37 -5.55 -1.70 -14.74
C THR A 37 -5.43 -0.41 -15.53
N GLY A 38 -4.21 0.12 -15.71
CA GLY A 38 -3.97 1.37 -16.40
C GLY A 38 -4.49 2.62 -15.69
N VAL A 39 -4.87 2.54 -14.41
CA VAL A 39 -5.32 3.71 -13.64
C VAL A 39 -4.20 4.71 -13.44
N LYS A 40 -4.53 5.99 -13.30
CA LYS A 40 -3.54 7.06 -13.18
C LYS A 40 -2.83 7.04 -11.83
N ALA A 41 -3.53 6.69 -10.78
CA ALA A 41 -3.00 6.74 -9.42
C ALA A 41 -3.49 5.56 -8.59
N VAL A 42 -2.62 5.08 -7.70
CA VAL A 42 -2.91 4.01 -6.75
C VAL A 42 -2.52 4.42 -5.33
N GLN A 43 -3.21 3.87 -4.36
CA GLN A 43 -2.87 3.99 -2.95
C GLN A 43 -2.63 2.61 -2.34
N GLY A 44 -1.62 2.51 -1.52
CA GLY A 44 -1.35 1.30 -0.74
C GLY A 44 0.10 0.86 -0.86
N ASN A 45 0.41 -0.38 -0.55
CA ASN A 45 -0.45 -1.41 0.04
C ASN A 45 0.35 -2.33 0.96
N LEU A 46 1.17 -1.71 1.84
CA LEU A 46 1.95 -2.49 2.81
C LEU A 46 1.02 -3.34 3.69
N ASP A 47 1.38 -4.60 3.90
CA ASP A 47 0.65 -5.46 4.83
C ASP A 47 0.64 -4.86 6.24
N PRO A 48 -0.53 -4.59 6.85
CA PRO A 48 -0.59 -4.01 8.19
C PRO A 48 0.12 -4.84 9.26
N ILE A 49 0.20 -6.15 9.11
CA ILE A 49 0.89 -7.04 10.05
C ILE A 49 2.41 -6.77 10.05
N ALA A 50 2.96 -6.23 8.98
CA ALA A 50 4.35 -5.83 8.93
C ALA A 50 4.73 -4.83 10.04
N LEU A 51 3.78 -3.98 10.46
CA LEU A 51 3.98 -3.02 11.55
C LEU A 51 4.12 -3.67 12.94
N CYS A 52 3.81 -4.94 13.08
CA CYS A 52 4.01 -5.70 14.32
C CYS A 52 5.39 -6.35 14.41
N ALA A 53 6.21 -6.25 13.37
CA ALA A 53 7.57 -6.75 13.34
C ALA A 53 8.55 -5.77 14.03
N ASP A 54 9.82 -6.15 14.09
CA ASP A 54 10.86 -5.24 14.54
C ASP A 54 11.04 -4.07 13.55
N ARG A 55 11.60 -2.96 14.02
CA ARG A 55 11.76 -1.74 13.22
C ARG A 55 12.51 -1.99 11.91
N ALA A 56 13.59 -2.76 11.95
CA ALA A 56 14.39 -3.04 10.77
C ALA A 56 13.58 -3.78 9.69
N SER A 57 12.72 -4.72 10.11
CA SER A 57 11.81 -5.43 9.20
C SER A 57 10.74 -4.52 8.62
N VAL A 58 10.17 -3.61 9.42
CA VAL A 58 9.21 -2.59 8.95
C VAL A 58 9.84 -1.74 7.85
N GLU A 59 11.02 -1.20 8.09
CA GLU A 59 11.73 -0.37 7.13
C GLU A 59 12.11 -1.15 5.86
N ARG A 60 12.56 -2.38 6.01
CA ARG A 60 12.90 -3.26 4.88
C ARG A 60 11.69 -3.54 3.99
N LEU A 61 10.54 -3.87 4.57
CA LEU A 61 9.33 -4.15 3.81
C LEU A 61 8.79 -2.89 3.12
N ALA A 62 8.83 -1.75 3.79
CA ALA A 62 8.48 -0.47 3.19
C ALA A 62 9.40 -0.13 2.01
N ARG A 63 10.70 -0.36 2.16
CA ARG A 63 11.69 -0.15 1.10
C ARG A 63 11.39 -1.01 -0.13
N VAL A 64 11.09 -2.30 0.07
CA VAL A 64 10.76 -3.19 -1.05
C VAL A 64 9.59 -2.63 -1.86
N LEU A 65 8.53 -2.17 -1.20
CA LEU A 65 7.38 -1.57 -1.88
C LEU A 65 7.76 -0.29 -2.63
N LEU A 66 8.50 0.60 -1.97
CA LEU A 66 8.91 1.88 -2.55
C LEU A 66 9.89 1.70 -3.72
N ASP A 67 10.81 0.75 -3.62
CA ASP A 67 11.74 0.42 -4.71
C ASP A 67 11.00 -0.15 -5.92
N ASP A 68 9.99 -0.98 -5.68
CA ASP A 68 9.14 -1.55 -6.74
C ASP A 68 8.37 -0.46 -7.48
N VAL A 69 7.81 0.50 -6.75
CA VAL A 69 7.15 1.69 -7.32
C VAL A 69 8.15 2.56 -8.10
N ASN A 70 9.40 2.60 -7.67
CA ASN A 70 10.50 3.32 -8.32
C ASN A 70 10.17 4.80 -8.59
N ARG A 71 9.64 5.50 -7.59
CA ARG A 71 9.27 6.93 -7.66
C ARG A 71 8.30 7.29 -8.79
N ARG A 72 7.58 6.33 -9.31
CA ARG A 72 6.55 6.58 -10.33
C ARG A 72 5.50 7.54 -9.79
N PRO A 73 5.18 8.64 -10.51
CA PRO A 73 4.13 9.56 -10.10
C PRO A 73 2.76 8.88 -10.00
N GLY A 74 1.97 9.27 -8.99
CA GLY A 74 0.62 8.73 -8.79
C GLY A 74 0.54 7.65 -7.72
N HIS A 75 1.57 7.46 -6.91
CA HIS A 75 1.53 6.56 -5.76
C HIS A 75 1.31 7.32 -4.46
N ILE A 76 0.31 6.92 -3.69
CA ILE A 76 0.11 7.33 -2.31
C ILE A 76 0.47 6.15 -1.42
N PHE A 77 1.56 6.27 -0.66
CA PHE A 77 1.95 5.22 0.28
C PHE A 77 0.90 5.06 1.37
N ASN A 78 0.47 3.86 1.61
CA ASN A 78 -0.46 3.52 2.68
C ASN A 78 -0.33 2.03 3.02
N LEU A 79 -1.00 1.63 4.09
CA LEU A 79 -1.22 0.22 4.37
C LEU A 79 -2.29 -0.34 3.43
N GLY A 80 -2.23 -1.62 3.18
CA GLY A 80 -3.24 -2.32 2.38
C GLY A 80 -4.52 -2.68 3.16
N HIS A 81 -4.65 -2.21 4.39
CA HIS A 81 -5.82 -2.32 5.27
C HIS A 81 -5.61 -1.44 6.49
N GLY A 82 -6.61 -1.33 7.38
CA GLY A 82 -6.45 -0.62 8.65
C GLY A 82 -5.45 -1.32 9.59
N ILE A 83 -4.79 -0.55 10.46
CA ILE A 83 -3.88 -1.12 11.46
C ILE A 83 -4.66 -1.89 12.52
N ILE A 84 -4.05 -2.92 13.07
CA ILE A 84 -4.62 -3.67 14.19
C ILE A 84 -4.32 -2.95 15.52
N PRO A 85 -5.17 -3.13 16.57
CA PRO A 85 -4.99 -2.42 17.85
C PRO A 85 -3.66 -2.71 18.55
N GLU A 86 -3.07 -3.87 18.31
CA GLU A 86 -1.80 -4.30 18.92
C GLU A 86 -0.57 -3.67 18.26
N THR A 87 -0.74 -2.89 17.20
CA THR A 87 0.37 -2.28 16.47
C THR A 87 1.15 -1.31 17.36
N PRO A 88 2.47 -1.49 17.52
CA PRO A 88 3.29 -0.55 18.28
C PRO A 88 3.28 0.85 17.65
N VAL A 89 2.94 1.88 18.42
CA VAL A 89 2.89 3.26 17.94
C VAL A 89 4.25 3.72 17.39
N ASP A 90 5.34 3.31 18.04
CA ASP A 90 6.69 3.68 17.61
C ASP A 90 7.03 3.11 16.22
N ASN A 91 6.50 1.95 15.87
CA ASN A 91 6.68 1.37 14.54
C ASN A 91 5.93 2.17 13.47
N VAL A 92 4.74 2.68 13.80
CA VAL A 92 3.97 3.56 12.90
C VAL A 92 4.75 4.86 12.65
N LYS A 93 5.27 5.48 13.71
CA LYS A 93 6.10 6.69 13.59
C LYS A 93 7.34 6.43 12.74
N ALA A 94 8.04 5.34 13.01
CA ALA A 94 9.24 4.95 12.25
C ALA A 94 8.92 4.73 10.77
N LEU A 95 7.79 4.13 10.45
CA LEU A 95 7.35 3.95 9.07
C LEU A 95 7.10 5.29 8.38
N VAL A 96 6.38 6.21 9.03
CA VAL A 96 6.12 7.55 8.49
C VAL A 96 7.42 8.29 8.20
N ASP A 97 8.33 8.31 9.18
CA ASP A 97 9.64 8.97 9.03
C ASP A 97 10.45 8.34 7.89
N PHE A 98 10.45 7.02 7.81
CA PHE A 98 11.16 6.29 6.75
C PHE A 98 10.62 6.64 5.35
N VAL A 99 9.30 6.62 5.18
CA VAL A 99 8.68 6.93 3.88
C VAL A 99 8.94 8.38 3.47
N HIS A 100 8.87 9.32 4.41
CA HIS A 100 9.15 10.74 4.13
C HIS A 100 10.62 10.99 3.78
N ALA A 101 11.53 10.21 4.32
CA ALA A 101 12.97 10.33 4.04
C ALA A 101 13.42 9.58 2.78
N TYR A 102 12.61 8.71 2.26
CA TYR A 102 12.92 7.90 1.08
C TYR A 102 13.07 8.78 -0.21
#